data_f367ff3843942c031feea86030ab6689
#
_entry.id   f367ff3843942c031feea86030ab6689
#
_cell.length_a   1.000
_cell.length_b   1.000
_cell.length_c   1.000
_cell.angle_alpha   90.00
_cell.angle_beta   90.00
_cell.angle_gamma   90.00
#
_symmetry.space_group_name_H-M   'P 1'
#
loop_
_entity.id
_entity.type
_entity.pdbx_description
1 polymer ?
#
loop_
_entity_poly.entity_id
_entity_poly.type
_entity_poly.pdbx_seq_one_letter_code
_entity_poly.pdbx_strand_id
1 'polypeptide(L)'
;MVLIAVASLVTTGGCITSGHLDGLGDMYTAASITDSQLKELSRQMRAEGDAQNEVADANSKYAKRLARLTDRFRKEDGLDLNFKVYMSKTVNANATADGSIRVYSALMDMMTDNELLFIIGHEIGHVKDGDSLDKIRMAYASSGAIKAASASSAGGNLVLGRSDLQGLLHKVLNAQFSQKQESDADAYGYRLMRKYKFDTKAAVAALEKLNRLGSSGGVMASHPNSGSRASAIQAMIDRDGK
;
A
#
# COMPACT_ATOMS: atom_id res chain seq x y z
N MET A 1 -35.30 -68.22 18.94
CA MET A 1 -35.46 -67.56 17.63
C MET A 1 -35.24 -66.04 17.86
N VAL A 2 -34.02 -65.57 17.65
CA VAL A 2 -33.62 -64.17 17.89
C VAL A 2 -33.51 -63.49 16.54
N LEU A 3 -34.35 -62.48 16.30
CA LEU A 3 -34.26 -61.65 15.10
C LEU A 3 -33.18 -60.60 15.32
N ILE A 4 -32.14 -60.64 14.48
CA ILE A 4 -31.15 -59.57 14.40
C ILE A 4 -31.63 -58.58 13.33
N ALA A 5 -31.96 -57.33 13.76
CA ALA A 5 -32.25 -56.23 12.85
C ALA A 5 -30.93 -55.60 12.43
N VAL A 6 -30.62 -55.65 11.14
CA VAL A 6 -29.50 -54.95 10.53
C VAL A 6 -29.91 -53.55 10.18
N ALA A 7 -29.43 -52.55 10.94
CA ALA A 7 -29.60 -51.16 10.61
C ALA A 7 -28.59 -50.73 9.52
N SER A 8 -29.10 -50.43 8.33
CA SER A 8 -28.29 -49.86 7.23
C SER A 8 -27.99 -48.38 7.51
N LEU A 9 -26.73 -48.10 7.81
CA LEU A 9 -26.24 -46.71 7.90
C LEU A 9 -26.10 -46.16 6.46
N VAL A 10 -27.01 -45.26 6.09
CA VAL A 10 -26.84 -44.48 4.86
C VAL A 10 -25.85 -43.36 5.14
N THR A 11 -24.60 -43.54 4.69
CA THR A 11 -23.61 -42.46 4.67
C THR A 11 -23.94 -41.53 3.50
N THR A 12 -24.51 -40.37 3.79
CA THR A 12 -24.59 -39.25 2.84
C THR A 12 -23.18 -38.70 2.67
N GLY A 13 -22.45 -39.27 1.70
CA GLY A 13 -21.21 -38.69 1.23
C GLY A 13 -21.47 -37.35 0.57
N GLY A 14 -21.37 -36.27 1.33
CA GLY A 14 -21.28 -34.93 0.75
C GLY A 14 -19.99 -34.87 -0.04
N CYS A 15 -20.06 -34.70 -1.36
CA CYS A 15 -18.93 -34.34 -2.19
C CYS A 15 -18.40 -33.02 -1.71
N ILE A 16 -17.31 -33.02 -0.94
CA ILE A 16 -16.48 -31.82 -0.73
C ILE A 16 -15.89 -31.55 -2.11
N THR A 17 -16.40 -30.51 -2.79
CA THR A 17 -15.87 -30.11 -4.10
C THR A 17 -14.42 -29.68 -3.93
N SER A 18 -13.54 -30.11 -4.83
CA SER A 18 -12.10 -29.78 -4.82
C SER A 18 -11.80 -28.28 -4.65
N GLY A 19 -12.70 -27.42 -5.08
CA GLY A 19 -12.58 -25.95 -4.91
C GLY A 19 -12.60 -25.45 -3.46
N HIS A 20 -13.22 -26.21 -2.50
CA HIS A 20 -13.22 -25.84 -1.06
C HIS A 20 -11.89 -26.20 -0.38
N LEU A 21 -11.26 -27.28 -0.80
CA LEU A 21 -9.93 -27.70 -0.31
C LEU A 21 -8.82 -26.81 -0.89
N ASP A 22 -8.95 -26.37 -2.15
CA ASP A 22 -8.05 -25.42 -2.78
C ASP A 22 -8.07 -24.07 -2.05
N GLY A 23 -9.24 -23.54 -1.67
CA GLY A 23 -9.38 -22.28 -0.94
C GLY A 23 -8.77 -22.29 0.46
N LEU A 24 -8.85 -23.42 1.18
CA LEU A 24 -8.22 -23.58 2.50
C LEU A 24 -6.69 -23.71 2.37
N GLY A 25 -6.19 -24.38 1.34
CA GLY A 25 -4.76 -24.47 1.02
C GLY A 25 -4.18 -23.09 0.66
N ASP A 26 -4.90 -22.32 -0.14
CA ASP A 26 -4.51 -20.96 -0.52
C ASP A 26 -4.47 -20.01 0.69
N MET A 27 -5.45 -20.07 1.61
CA MET A 27 -5.45 -19.30 2.86
C MET A 27 -4.29 -19.70 3.79
N TYR A 28 -3.99 -20.99 3.92
CA TYR A 28 -2.87 -21.46 4.74
C TYR A 28 -1.53 -21.00 4.16
N THR A 29 -1.35 -21.07 2.86
CA THR A 29 -0.13 -20.62 2.17
C THR A 29 0.05 -19.11 2.31
N ALA A 30 -1.03 -18.31 2.17
CA ALA A 30 -0.99 -16.88 2.39
C ALA A 30 -0.61 -16.48 3.83
N ALA A 31 -1.06 -17.26 4.83
CA ALA A 31 -0.74 -17.05 6.23
C ALA A 31 0.71 -17.45 6.57
N SER A 32 1.35 -18.31 5.77
CA SER A 32 2.73 -18.79 5.98
C SER A 32 3.80 -17.89 5.37
N ILE A 33 3.41 -16.87 4.55
CA ILE A 33 4.36 -15.96 3.92
C ILE A 33 4.91 -14.98 4.95
N THR A 34 6.22 -14.92 5.05
CA THR A 34 6.92 -14.02 5.96
C THR A 34 6.94 -12.57 5.45
N ASP A 35 7.08 -11.61 6.37
CA ASP A 35 7.22 -10.19 6.01
C ASP A 35 8.43 -9.94 5.12
N SER A 36 9.53 -10.67 5.31
CA SER A 36 10.71 -10.57 4.45
C SER A 36 10.44 -11.00 3.01
N GLN A 37 9.66 -12.06 2.81
CA GLN A 37 9.24 -12.52 1.48
C GLN A 37 8.29 -11.51 0.82
N LEU A 38 7.35 -10.93 1.58
CA LEU A 38 6.47 -9.88 1.08
C LEU A 38 7.24 -8.60 0.71
N LYS A 39 8.24 -8.22 1.49
CA LYS A 39 9.11 -7.07 1.16
C LYS A 39 9.94 -7.34 -0.10
N GLU A 40 10.42 -8.58 -0.28
CA GLU A 40 11.12 -8.95 -1.52
C GLU A 40 10.18 -8.90 -2.73
N LEU A 41 8.97 -9.45 -2.58
CA LEU A 41 7.93 -9.36 -3.62
C LEU A 41 7.57 -7.90 -3.93
N SER A 42 7.51 -7.05 -2.91
CA SER A 42 7.30 -5.61 -3.05
C SER A 42 8.40 -4.95 -3.90
N ARG A 43 9.67 -5.33 -3.69
CA ARG A 43 10.79 -4.83 -4.51
C ARG A 43 10.67 -5.25 -5.97
N GLN A 44 10.29 -6.51 -6.23
CA GLN A 44 10.08 -7.00 -7.60
C GLN A 44 8.93 -6.26 -8.29
N MET A 45 7.78 -6.10 -7.60
CA MET A 45 6.64 -5.31 -8.12
C MET A 45 7.04 -3.86 -8.39
N ARG A 46 7.84 -3.25 -7.51
CA ARG A 46 8.30 -1.88 -7.67
C ARG A 46 9.26 -1.72 -8.85
N ALA A 47 10.17 -2.67 -9.03
CA ALA A 47 11.07 -2.68 -10.19
C ALA A 47 10.28 -2.76 -11.50
N GLU A 48 9.23 -3.59 -11.54
CA GLU A 48 8.34 -3.68 -12.69
C GLU A 48 7.55 -2.37 -12.90
N GLY A 49 7.05 -1.76 -11.80
CA GLY A 49 6.39 -0.44 -11.86
C GLY A 49 7.31 0.67 -12.38
N ASP A 50 8.57 0.69 -11.93
CA ASP A 50 9.57 1.65 -12.43
C ASP A 50 9.89 1.43 -13.92
N ALA A 51 9.83 0.20 -14.41
CA ALA A 51 10.04 -0.12 -15.83
C ALA A 51 8.85 0.27 -16.73
N GLN A 52 7.64 0.33 -16.17
CA GLN A 52 6.41 0.69 -16.90
C GLN A 52 6.10 2.19 -16.88
N ASN A 53 6.72 2.95 -16.00
CA ASN A 53 6.47 4.38 -15.86
C ASN A 53 7.70 5.17 -16.25
N GLU A 54 7.49 6.35 -16.81
CA GLU A 54 8.58 7.29 -17.04
C GLU A 54 9.05 7.86 -15.69
N VAL A 55 10.23 7.38 -15.24
CA VAL A 55 10.90 7.92 -14.05
C VAL A 55 11.59 9.23 -14.42
N ALA A 56 11.37 10.29 -13.65
CA ALA A 56 12.00 11.58 -13.89
C ALA A 56 13.51 11.48 -13.86
N ASP A 57 14.17 12.09 -14.84
CA ASP A 57 15.62 12.22 -14.87
C ASP A 57 16.14 12.89 -13.58
N ALA A 58 17.29 12.42 -13.07
CA ALA A 58 17.86 12.90 -11.81
C ALA A 58 18.15 14.41 -11.80
N ASN A 59 18.41 15.00 -12.98
CA ASN A 59 18.66 16.42 -13.15
C ASN A 59 17.40 17.25 -13.37
N SER A 60 16.24 16.61 -13.53
CA SER A 60 14.96 17.28 -13.71
C SER A 60 14.59 18.15 -12.50
N LYS A 61 13.78 19.19 -12.73
CA LYS A 61 13.23 20.02 -11.64
C LYS A 61 12.45 19.20 -10.61
N TYR A 62 11.76 18.14 -11.05
CA TYR A 62 10.97 17.28 -10.20
C TYR A 62 11.83 16.40 -9.28
N ALA A 63 12.81 15.71 -9.83
CA ALA A 63 13.74 14.87 -9.07
C ALA A 63 14.52 15.71 -8.04
N LYS A 64 15.05 16.87 -8.45
CA LYS A 64 15.77 17.81 -7.55
C LYS A 64 14.86 18.33 -6.44
N ARG A 65 13.60 18.70 -6.75
CA ARG A 65 12.64 19.14 -5.75
C ARG A 65 12.33 18.03 -4.75
N LEU A 66 12.04 16.80 -5.23
CA LEU A 66 11.75 15.66 -4.37
C LEU A 66 12.95 15.32 -3.48
N ALA A 67 14.15 15.24 -4.03
CA ALA A 67 15.37 14.96 -3.26
C ALA A 67 15.57 15.98 -2.13
N ARG A 68 15.47 17.28 -2.42
CA ARG A 68 15.57 18.35 -1.42
C ARG A 68 14.58 18.19 -0.27
N LEU A 69 13.36 17.71 -0.56
CA LEU A 69 12.32 17.51 0.44
C LEU A 69 12.53 16.24 1.26
N THR A 70 13.09 15.18 0.66
CA THR A 70 13.05 13.82 1.22
C THR A 70 14.38 13.24 1.66
N ASP A 71 15.54 13.84 1.32
CA ASP A 71 16.86 13.27 1.65
C ASP A 71 17.04 12.99 3.14
N ARG A 72 16.44 13.82 4.01
CA ARG A 72 16.47 13.64 5.47
C ARG A 72 15.65 12.45 5.96
N PHE A 73 14.71 11.94 5.15
CA PHE A 73 13.81 10.86 5.54
C PHE A 73 14.27 9.47 5.09
N ARG A 74 15.40 9.34 4.40
CA ARG A 74 15.87 8.05 3.86
C ARG A 74 16.01 6.93 4.89
N LYS A 75 16.17 7.28 6.16
CA LYS A 75 16.29 6.37 7.31
C LYS A 75 15.32 6.73 8.43
N GLU A 76 14.18 7.35 8.10
CA GLU A 76 13.18 7.76 9.08
C GLU A 76 12.63 6.54 9.84
N ASP A 77 12.59 6.61 11.16
CA ASP A 77 12.08 5.58 12.08
C ASP A 77 12.61 4.16 11.80
N GLY A 78 13.87 4.05 11.32
CA GLY A 78 14.52 2.78 11.00
C GLY A 78 14.07 2.15 9.67
N LEU A 79 13.28 2.87 8.87
CA LEU A 79 12.87 2.43 7.55
C LEU A 79 13.96 2.72 6.51
N ASP A 80 14.08 1.86 5.51
CA ASP A 80 14.87 2.11 4.32
C ASP A 80 13.96 2.70 3.23
N LEU A 81 13.97 4.05 3.10
CA LEU A 81 13.08 4.75 2.20
C LEU A 81 13.79 5.19 0.92
N ASN A 82 13.17 4.98 -0.22
CA ASN A 82 13.62 5.52 -1.49
C ASN A 82 12.49 6.24 -2.24
N PHE A 83 12.85 7.35 -2.85
CA PHE A 83 11.90 8.27 -3.46
C PHE A 83 12.23 8.49 -4.93
N LYS A 84 11.22 8.37 -5.80
CA LYS A 84 11.33 8.72 -7.22
C LYS A 84 10.06 9.44 -7.67
N VAL A 85 10.19 10.20 -8.75
CA VAL A 85 9.05 10.83 -9.41
C VAL A 85 8.67 10.03 -10.64
N TYR A 86 7.37 9.77 -10.80
CA TYR A 86 6.78 9.30 -12.06
C TYR A 86 6.25 10.50 -12.85
N MET A 87 6.70 10.64 -14.09
CA MET A 87 6.20 11.66 -15.00
C MET A 87 4.82 11.25 -15.50
N SER A 88 3.76 11.86 -14.96
CA SER A 88 2.38 11.45 -15.24
C SER A 88 1.41 12.62 -15.02
N LYS A 89 0.32 12.62 -15.80
CA LYS A 89 -0.82 13.54 -15.64
C LYS A 89 -1.77 13.13 -14.51
N THR A 90 -1.61 11.93 -13.94
CA THR A 90 -2.41 11.45 -12.82
C THR A 90 -1.93 12.10 -11.53
N VAL A 91 -2.83 12.65 -10.73
CA VAL A 91 -2.54 13.15 -9.39
C VAL A 91 -2.46 11.96 -8.43
N ASN A 92 -1.24 11.54 -8.08
CA ASN A 92 -1.06 10.37 -7.21
C ASN A 92 0.27 10.41 -6.43
N ALA A 93 0.29 9.68 -5.32
CA ALA A 93 1.47 9.18 -4.64
C ALA A 93 1.16 7.76 -4.15
N ASN A 94 2.16 6.94 -3.97
CA ASN A 94 1.99 5.61 -3.37
C ASN A 94 3.28 5.12 -2.73
N ALA A 95 3.12 4.28 -1.70
CA ALA A 95 4.20 3.57 -1.06
C ALA A 95 4.02 2.06 -1.21
N THR A 96 5.14 1.34 -1.23
CA THR A 96 5.18 -0.12 -1.18
C THR A 96 5.98 -0.60 0.03
N ALA A 97 5.74 -1.84 0.44
CA ALA A 97 6.22 -2.40 1.70
C ALA A 97 7.76 -2.49 1.83
N ASP A 98 8.48 -2.36 0.72
CA ASP A 98 9.95 -2.27 0.70
C ASP A 98 10.49 -0.87 1.04
N GLY A 99 9.61 0.10 1.34
CA GLY A 99 9.98 1.49 1.61
C GLY A 99 10.10 2.37 0.36
N SER A 100 9.69 1.87 -0.80
CA SER A 100 9.69 2.66 -2.03
C SER A 100 8.46 3.58 -2.08
N ILE A 101 8.69 4.89 -2.20
CA ILE A 101 7.67 5.92 -2.35
C ILE A 101 7.78 6.54 -3.74
N ARG A 102 6.67 6.60 -4.45
CA ARG A 102 6.57 7.19 -5.79
C ARG A 102 5.61 8.35 -5.77
N VAL A 103 6.09 9.52 -6.18
CA VAL A 103 5.31 10.77 -6.25
C VAL A 103 5.14 11.13 -7.70
N TYR A 104 3.91 11.43 -8.11
CA TYR A 104 3.61 11.72 -9.50
C TYR A 104 3.76 13.20 -9.79
N SER A 105 4.28 13.55 -10.99
CA SER A 105 4.57 14.94 -11.35
C SER A 105 3.34 15.86 -11.25
N ALA A 106 2.15 15.37 -11.63
CA ALA A 106 0.92 16.17 -11.50
C ALA A 106 0.56 16.49 -10.05
N LEU A 107 0.82 15.58 -9.09
CA LEU A 107 0.66 15.90 -7.67
C LEU A 107 1.67 16.96 -7.23
N MET A 108 2.92 16.87 -7.69
CA MET A 108 3.94 17.86 -7.38
C MET A 108 3.63 19.23 -7.95
N ASP A 109 3.01 19.31 -9.13
CA ASP A 109 2.59 20.59 -9.72
C ASP A 109 1.42 21.22 -8.94
N MET A 110 0.55 20.41 -8.35
CA MET A 110 -0.61 20.88 -7.59
C MET A 110 -0.26 21.34 -6.17
N MET A 111 0.78 20.76 -5.57
CA MET A 111 1.12 20.93 -4.15
C MET A 111 2.29 21.89 -3.94
N THR A 112 2.20 22.73 -2.90
CA THR A 112 3.36 23.41 -2.32
C THR A 112 4.32 22.41 -1.67
N ASP A 113 5.51 22.86 -1.27
CA ASP A 113 6.50 21.99 -0.61
C ASP A 113 5.99 21.42 0.71
N ASN A 114 5.34 22.24 1.55
CA ASN A 114 4.80 21.79 2.84
C ASN A 114 3.60 20.85 2.67
N GLU A 115 2.73 21.08 1.70
CA GLU A 115 1.63 20.16 1.37
C GLU A 115 2.17 18.82 0.87
N LEU A 116 3.19 18.86 0.02
CA LEU A 116 3.82 17.63 -0.49
C LEU A 116 4.53 16.86 0.62
N LEU A 117 5.16 17.54 1.57
CA LEU A 117 5.78 16.93 2.75
C LEU A 117 4.75 16.22 3.64
N PHE A 118 3.54 16.76 3.78
CA PHE A 118 2.46 16.05 4.48
C PHE A 118 2.09 14.75 3.75
N ILE A 119 1.86 14.79 2.42
CA ILE A 119 1.52 13.60 1.64
C ILE A 119 2.65 12.57 1.71
N ILE A 120 3.91 12.98 1.59
CA ILE A 120 5.05 12.07 1.74
C ILE A 120 5.09 11.46 3.14
N GLY A 121 4.85 12.26 4.18
CA GLY A 121 4.75 11.78 5.55
C GLY A 121 3.63 10.76 5.76
N HIS A 122 2.47 10.98 5.12
CA HIS A 122 1.36 10.04 5.10
C HIS A 122 1.76 8.70 4.44
N GLU A 123 2.43 8.73 3.30
CA GLU A 123 2.93 7.52 2.63
C GLU A 123 3.98 6.77 3.50
N ILE A 124 4.84 7.51 4.21
CA ILE A 124 5.79 6.90 5.17
C ILE A 124 5.00 6.24 6.31
N GLY A 125 3.91 6.83 6.77
CA GLY A 125 3.01 6.27 7.78
C GLY A 125 2.51 4.88 7.38
N HIS A 126 1.99 4.71 6.18
CA HIS A 126 1.54 3.40 5.67
C HIS A 126 2.65 2.34 5.60
N VAL A 127 3.90 2.77 5.31
CA VAL A 127 5.05 1.85 5.37
C VAL A 127 5.36 1.48 6.81
N LYS A 128 5.38 2.48 7.70
CA LYS A 128 5.73 2.33 9.12
C LYS A 128 4.77 1.41 9.86
N ASP A 129 3.47 1.57 9.63
CA ASP A 129 2.41 0.83 10.31
C ASP A 129 2.15 -0.55 9.69
N GLY A 130 2.83 -0.88 8.58
CA GLY A 130 2.72 -2.18 7.90
C GLY A 130 1.52 -2.29 6.95
N ASP A 131 0.75 -1.23 6.75
CA ASP A 131 -0.44 -1.23 5.90
C ASP A 131 -0.14 -1.68 4.46
N SER A 132 1.02 -1.28 3.94
CA SER A 132 1.50 -1.71 2.62
C SER A 132 1.83 -3.20 2.57
N LEU A 133 2.30 -3.81 3.67
CA LEU A 133 2.50 -5.27 3.79
C LEU A 133 1.16 -6.00 3.78
N ASP A 134 0.18 -5.50 4.53
CA ASP A 134 -1.15 -6.10 4.60
C ASP A 134 -1.84 -6.08 3.24
N LYS A 135 -1.74 -4.97 2.49
CA LYS A 135 -2.25 -4.91 1.12
C LYS A 135 -1.62 -5.97 0.22
N ILE A 136 -0.30 -6.15 0.26
CA ILE A 136 0.38 -7.17 -0.54
C ILE A 136 -0.07 -8.57 -0.12
N ARG A 137 -0.15 -8.85 1.19
CA ARG A 137 -0.61 -10.13 1.72
C ARG A 137 -2.02 -10.46 1.23
N MET A 138 -2.96 -9.51 1.32
CA MET A 138 -4.33 -9.68 0.86
C MET A 138 -4.42 -9.83 -0.67
N ALA A 139 -3.69 -9.01 -1.42
CA ALA A 139 -3.67 -9.08 -2.87
C ALA A 139 -3.06 -10.39 -3.37
N TYR A 140 -2.00 -10.88 -2.74
CA TYR A 140 -1.37 -12.15 -3.02
C TYR A 140 -2.32 -13.32 -2.70
N ALA A 141 -2.94 -13.31 -1.50
CA ALA A 141 -3.92 -14.33 -1.10
C ALA A 141 -5.10 -14.44 -2.07
N SER A 142 -5.55 -13.32 -2.63
CA SER A 142 -6.66 -13.27 -3.60
C SER A 142 -6.23 -13.48 -5.07
N SER A 143 -4.94 -13.68 -5.32
CA SER A 143 -4.40 -13.89 -6.67
C SER A 143 -4.12 -15.38 -6.90
N GLY A 144 -4.32 -15.86 -8.13
CA GLY A 144 -3.87 -17.21 -8.52
C GLY A 144 -2.35 -17.41 -8.47
N ALA A 145 -1.59 -16.37 -8.12
CA ALA A 145 -0.13 -16.40 -7.97
C ALA A 145 0.35 -17.37 -6.89
N ILE A 146 -0.50 -17.67 -5.88
CA ILE A 146 -0.22 -18.71 -4.87
C ILE A 146 0.03 -20.08 -5.53
N LYS A 147 -0.76 -20.44 -6.54
CA LYS A 147 -0.62 -21.73 -7.24
C LYS A 147 0.68 -21.80 -8.05
N ALA A 148 1.14 -20.68 -8.60
CA ALA A 148 2.39 -20.60 -9.34
C ALA A 148 3.63 -20.65 -8.40
N ALA A 149 3.56 -19.99 -7.25
CA ALA A 149 4.65 -19.91 -6.29
C ALA A 149 4.86 -21.22 -5.51
N SER A 150 3.78 -21.95 -5.15
CA SER A 150 3.87 -23.24 -4.46
C SER A 150 4.54 -24.33 -5.31
N ALA A 151 4.49 -24.19 -6.64
CA ALA A 151 5.19 -25.11 -7.55
C ALA A 151 6.71 -24.83 -7.65
N SER A 152 7.19 -23.67 -7.21
CA SER A 152 8.60 -23.26 -7.32
C SER A 152 9.33 -23.09 -5.98
N SER A 153 8.65 -23.15 -4.85
CA SER A 153 9.22 -22.82 -3.53
C SER A 153 9.62 -24.03 -2.70
N ALA A 154 10.61 -24.80 -3.16
CA ALA A 154 11.43 -25.56 -2.22
C ALA A 154 12.45 -24.60 -1.56
N GLY A 155 11.99 -23.79 -0.58
CA GLY A 155 12.87 -23.15 0.41
C GLY A 155 13.50 -21.80 0.03
N GLY A 156 12.77 -20.86 -0.61
CA GLY A 156 13.44 -19.62 -0.98
C GLY A 156 12.54 -18.42 -1.27
N ASN A 157 12.96 -17.58 -2.16
CA ASN A 157 12.30 -16.36 -2.58
C ASN A 157 11.09 -16.67 -3.45
N LEU A 158 9.99 -15.91 -3.24
CA LEU A 158 8.84 -15.92 -4.14
C LEU A 158 9.28 -15.33 -5.49
N VAL A 159 9.28 -16.13 -6.53
CA VAL A 159 9.58 -15.68 -7.90
C VAL A 159 8.30 -15.74 -8.72
N LEU A 160 7.77 -14.60 -9.11
CA LEU A 160 6.59 -14.50 -9.97
C LEU A 160 7.00 -14.11 -11.39
N GLY A 161 6.24 -14.59 -12.37
CA GLY A 161 6.36 -14.13 -13.73
C GLY A 161 5.99 -12.63 -13.86
N ARG A 162 6.48 -11.99 -14.93
CA ARG A 162 6.25 -10.55 -15.17
C ARG A 162 4.77 -10.16 -15.17
N SER A 163 3.94 -10.94 -15.82
CA SER A 163 2.48 -10.73 -15.87
C SER A 163 1.82 -10.78 -14.49
N ASP A 164 2.28 -11.73 -13.63
CA ASP A 164 1.74 -11.90 -12.28
C ASP A 164 2.18 -10.75 -11.37
N LEU A 165 3.44 -10.29 -11.50
CA LEU A 165 3.95 -9.10 -10.81
C LEU A 165 3.16 -7.85 -11.18
N GLN A 166 2.85 -7.66 -12.48
CA GLN A 166 2.05 -6.54 -12.96
C GLN A 166 0.62 -6.59 -12.41
N GLY A 167 -0.01 -7.75 -12.50
CA GLY A 167 -1.36 -7.97 -11.97
C GLY A 167 -1.44 -7.74 -10.46
N LEU A 168 -0.44 -8.21 -9.71
CA LEU A 168 -0.36 -8.02 -8.27
C LEU A 168 -0.12 -6.56 -7.90
N LEU A 169 0.82 -5.88 -8.59
CA LEU A 169 1.05 -4.44 -8.40
C LEU A 169 -0.22 -3.63 -8.63
N HIS A 170 -0.95 -3.92 -9.71
CA HIS A 170 -2.21 -3.24 -10.00
C HIS A 170 -3.26 -3.46 -8.90
N LYS A 171 -3.41 -4.69 -8.39
CA LYS A 171 -4.31 -4.98 -7.26
C LYS A 171 -3.92 -4.21 -6.00
N VAL A 172 -2.62 -4.19 -5.66
CA VAL A 172 -2.10 -3.48 -4.47
C VAL A 172 -2.32 -1.97 -4.57
N LEU A 173 -2.03 -1.37 -5.73
CA LEU A 173 -2.18 0.07 -5.93
C LEU A 173 -3.64 0.54 -5.93
N ASN A 174 -4.59 -0.33 -6.36
CA ASN A 174 -6.01 -0.01 -6.38
C ASN A 174 -6.78 -0.43 -5.11
N ALA A 175 -6.15 -1.19 -4.20
CA ALA A 175 -6.77 -1.53 -2.93
C ALA A 175 -6.89 -0.29 -2.04
N GLN A 176 -8.07 -0.09 -1.44
CA GLN A 176 -8.31 1.01 -0.51
C GLN A 176 -7.75 0.69 0.88
N PHE A 177 -7.27 1.71 1.56
CA PHE A 177 -7.00 1.63 2.99
C PHE A 177 -8.30 1.79 3.79
N SER A 178 -8.34 1.21 4.97
CA SER A 178 -9.42 1.44 5.92
C SER A 178 -9.35 2.87 6.50
N GLN A 179 -10.48 3.37 7.00
CA GLN A 179 -10.52 4.69 7.65
C GLN A 179 -9.51 4.80 8.82
N LYS A 180 -9.29 3.71 9.54
CA LYS A 180 -8.32 3.68 10.64
C LYS A 180 -6.91 3.83 10.12
N GLN A 181 -6.51 3.08 9.08
CA GLN A 181 -5.19 3.18 8.47
C GLN A 181 -4.94 4.59 7.91
N GLU A 182 -5.93 5.18 7.25
CA GLU A 182 -5.86 6.57 6.77
C GLU A 182 -5.65 7.57 7.92
N SER A 183 -6.39 7.41 9.02
CA SER A 183 -6.27 8.29 10.19
C SER A 183 -4.91 8.14 10.88
N ASP A 184 -4.38 6.93 10.99
CA ASP A 184 -3.07 6.67 11.59
C ASP A 184 -1.94 7.23 10.72
N ALA A 185 -2.03 7.06 9.39
CA ALA A 185 -1.08 7.61 8.43
C ALA A 185 -1.11 9.15 8.40
N ASP A 186 -2.30 9.77 8.47
CA ASP A 186 -2.45 11.22 8.60
C ASP A 186 -1.81 11.75 9.88
N ALA A 187 -2.07 11.07 11.00
CA ALA A 187 -1.47 11.42 12.28
C ALA A 187 0.06 11.28 12.25
N TYR A 188 0.58 10.27 11.54
CA TYR A 188 2.02 10.11 11.34
C TYR A 188 2.58 11.27 10.51
N GLY A 189 1.98 11.59 9.36
CA GLY A 189 2.39 12.71 8.52
C GLY A 189 2.40 14.04 9.27
N TYR A 190 1.35 14.32 10.05
CA TYR A 190 1.26 15.49 10.92
C TYR A 190 2.38 15.52 11.97
N ARG A 191 2.63 14.41 12.69
CA ARG A 191 3.72 14.32 13.66
C ARG A 191 5.09 14.52 13.03
N LEU A 192 5.30 13.98 11.83
CA LEU A 192 6.54 14.15 11.07
C LEU A 192 6.76 15.65 10.73
N MET A 193 5.71 16.34 10.26
CA MET A 193 5.80 17.78 10.01
C MET A 193 6.17 18.57 11.28
N ARG A 194 5.58 18.24 12.42
CA ARG A 194 5.93 18.86 13.71
C ARG A 194 7.37 18.57 14.13
N LYS A 195 7.82 17.32 14.03
CA LYS A 195 9.18 16.88 14.35
C LYS A 195 10.22 17.72 13.61
N TYR A 196 9.96 18.02 12.35
CA TYR A 196 10.87 18.77 11.49
C TYR A 196 10.54 20.26 11.38
N LYS A 197 9.60 20.75 12.17
CA LYS A 197 9.17 22.16 12.23
C LYS A 197 8.69 22.73 10.90
N PHE A 198 7.97 21.92 10.13
CA PHE A 198 7.27 22.35 8.92
C PHE A 198 5.92 23.00 9.27
N ASP A 199 5.37 23.75 8.33
CA ASP A 199 4.04 24.35 8.48
C ASP A 199 2.94 23.26 8.46
N THR A 200 2.42 22.94 9.63
CA THR A 200 1.39 21.91 9.80
C THR A 200 0.03 22.27 9.23
N LYS A 201 -0.27 23.59 9.01
CA LYS A 201 -1.52 24.02 8.35
C LYS A 201 -1.58 23.54 6.90
N ALA A 202 -0.43 23.31 6.28
CA ALA A 202 -0.35 22.77 4.94
C ALA A 202 -0.93 21.35 4.83
N ALA A 203 -1.00 20.57 5.92
CA ALA A 203 -1.65 19.27 5.92
C ALA A 203 -3.16 19.37 5.63
N VAL A 204 -3.84 20.32 6.27
CA VAL A 204 -5.25 20.60 6.00
C VAL A 204 -5.44 21.06 4.56
N ALA A 205 -4.63 22.01 4.10
CA ALA A 205 -4.69 22.53 2.74
C ALA A 205 -4.48 21.43 1.67
N ALA A 206 -3.55 20.50 1.92
CA ALA A 206 -3.31 19.34 1.04
C ALA A 206 -4.56 18.47 0.92
N LEU A 207 -5.15 18.06 2.05
CA LEU A 207 -6.35 17.23 2.08
C LEU A 207 -7.57 17.92 1.44
N GLU A 208 -7.73 19.23 1.64
CA GLU A 208 -8.78 20.01 0.99
C GLU A 208 -8.58 20.08 -0.53
N LYS A 209 -7.34 20.23 -1.00
CA LYS A 209 -7.03 20.17 -2.44
C LYS A 209 -7.39 18.80 -3.03
N LEU A 210 -7.02 17.71 -2.35
CA LEU A 210 -7.39 16.36 -2.78
C LEU A 210 -8.90 16.16 -2.78
N ASN A 211 -9.61 16.63 -1.75
CA ASN A 211 -11.07 16.52 -1.67
C ASN A 211 -11.78 17.19 -2.86
N ARG A 212 -11.24 18.30 -3.39
CA ARG A 212 -11.79 18.98 -4.57
C ARG A 212 -11.65 18.19 -5.88
N LEU A 213 -10.76 17.19 -5.95
CA LEU A 213 -10.63 16.34 -7.13
C LEU A 213 -11.80 15.35 -7.28
N GLY A 214 -12.59 15.14 -6.23
CA GLY A 214 -13.66 14.14 -6.21
C GLY A 214 -13.10 12.72 -6.13
N SER A 215 -13.99 11.73 -6.31
CA SER A 215 -13.66 10.31 -6.11
C SER A 215 -13.07 9.61 -7.35
N SER A 216 -12.77 10.32 -8.42
CA SER A 216 -12.42 9.74 -9.72
C SER A 216 -10.91 9.51 -9.88
N GLY A 217 -10.43 8.34 -9.45
CA GLY A 217 -9.08 7.86 -9.79
C GLY A 217 -7.93 8.48 -8.99
N GLY A 218 -6.70 8.06 -9.30
CA GLY A 218 -5.48 8.54 -8.65
C GLY A 218 -5.46 8.29 -7.15
N VAL A 219 -4.90 9.22 -6.40
CA VAL A 219 -4.77 9.13 -4.94
C VAL A 219 -6.11 8.90 -4.23
N MET A 220 -7.22 9.45 -4.75
CA MET A 220 -8.55 9.30 -4.13
C MET A 220 -9.13 7.90 -4.26
N ALA A 221 -8.66 7.09 -5.21
CA ALA A 221 -9.11 5.70 -5.36
C ALA A 221 -8.60 4.81 -4.23
N SER A 222 -7.38 5.04 -3.75
CA SER A 222 -6.76 4.28 -2.64
C SER A 222 -6.87 4.96 -1.28
N HIS A 223 -7.07 6.30 -1.24
CA HIS A 223 -7.12 7.13 -0.02
C HIS A 223 -8.43 7.94 0.05
N PRO A 224 -9.55 7.32 0.44
CA PRO A 224 -10.85 7.98 0.44
C PRO A 224 -11.01 9.01 1.58
N ASN A 225 -12.11 9.78 1.52
CA ASN A 225 -12.61 10.64 2.61
C ASN A 225 -11.69 11.82 3.01
N SER A 226 -10.97 12.42 2.07
CA SER A 226 -10.03 13.52 2.37
C SER A 226 -10.65 14.71 3.11
N GLY A 227 -11.96 14.98 2.92
CA GLY A 227 -12.64 16.09 3.62
C GLY A 227 -12.78 15.86 5.14
N SER A 228 -13.22 14.68 5.58
CA SER A 228 -13.29 14.34 7.00
C SER A 228 -11.90 14.24 7.65
N ARG A 229 -10.91 13.79 6.90
CA ARG A 229 -9.52 13.71 7.32
C ARG A 229 -8.92 15.12 7.54
N ALA A 230 -9.23 16.08 6.67
CA ALA A 230 -8.83 17.49 6.85
C ALA A 230 -9.35 18.06 8.18
N SER A 231 -10.62 17.79 8.52
CA SER A 231 -11.21 18.22 9.80
C SER A 231 -10.53 17.57 11.01
N ALA A 232 -10.17 16.29 10.91
CA ALA A 232 -9.45 15.59 11.98
C ALA A 232 -8.05 16.17 12.21
N ILE A 233 -7.30 16.47 11.15
CA ILE A 233 -5.99 17.14 11.25
C ILE A 233 -6.12 18.55 11.83
N GLN A 234 -7.15 19.33 11.42
CA GLN A 234 -7.39 20.64 12.02
C GLN A 234 -7.59 20.55 13.54
N ALA A 235 -8.40 19.57 13.99
CA ALA A 235 -8.60 19.34 15.43
C ALA A 235 -7.30 18.96 16.17
N MET A 236 -6.36 18.25 15.51
CA MET A 236 -5.03 17.96 16.09
C MET A 236 -4.20 19.25 16.21
N ILE A 237 -4.21 20.10 15.20
CA ILE A 237 -3.51 21.40 15.21
C ILE A 237 -4.05 22.28 16.36
N ASP A 238 -5.37 22.38 16.50
CA ASP A 238 -6.02 23.21 17.52
C ASP A 238 -5.71 22.71 18.94
N ARG A 239 -5.63 21.41 19.12
CA ARG A 239 -5.26 20.81 20.42
C ARG A 239 -3.81 21.08 20.79
N ASP A 240 -2.90 20.95 19.82
CA ASP A 240 -1.45 21.04 20.05
C ASP A 240 -0.95 22.48 20.06
N GLY A 241 -1.76 23.46 19.64
CA GLY A 241 -1.50 24.91 19.71
C GLY A 241 -1.93 25.56 21.03
N LYS A 242 -2.57 24.77 21.92
CA LYS A 242 -2.94 25.20 23.28
C LYS A 242 -1.85 24.86 24.27
#